data_fdfea0680d41e564d4b08ce3654a82ba
#
_entry.id   fdfea0680d41e564d4b08ce3654a82ba
#
_cell.length_a   1.000
_cell.length_b   1.000
_cell.length_c   1.000
_cell.angle_alpha   90.00
_cell.angle_beta   90.00
_cell.angle_gamma   90.00
#
_symmetry.space_group_name_H-M   'P 1'
#
loop_
_entity.id
_entity.type
_entity.pdbx_description
1 polymer ?
#
loop_
_entity_poly.entity_id
_entity_poly.type
_entity_poly.pdbx_seq_one_letter_code
_entity_poly.pdbx_strand_id
1 'polypeptide(L)'
;MPSETKNALSADDWAEAALAAIAQHGIEGVAIEPLARELSVTKGSFYWHFANRDALLKAALDRWEARETDDVLARVAQETDPKLRIQRLITEVNTSKRASRIYTALSSASKPALVREYVERVSRRRLDFIIDCYAGLGMHLDAARRWALQTYSVFLGSLQIRRDLPDEWPASDDPAFAEYVRFLMISLLPPEARPVAQDTRYQRVARTGTS
;
A
#
# COMPACT_ATOMS: atom_id res chain seq x y z
N MET A 1 42.03 -12.35 16.39
CA MET A 1 40.99 -11.74 15.60
C MET A 1 39.85 -12.76 15.45
N PRO A 2 38.71 -12.61 16.12
CA PRO A 2 37.57 -13.49 15.86
C PRO A 2 37.06 -13.18 14.49
N SER A 3 36.99 -14.18 13.61
CA SER A 3 36.34 -14.13 12.32
C SER A 3 34.82 -13.85 12.56
N GLU A 4 34.34 -12.73 12.09
CA GLU A 4 32.92 -12.49 11.97
C GLU A 4 32.29 -13.65 11.19
N THR A 5 31.53 -14.47 11.87
CA THR A 5 30.67 -15.47 11.25
C THR A 5 29.69 -14.70 10.36
N LYS A 6 29.98 -14.65 9.05
CA LYS A 6 29.02 -14.20 8.06
C LYS A 6 27.73 -15.02 8.29
N ASN A 7 26.72 -14.41 8.85
CA ASN A 7 25.41 -15.05 9.01
C ASN A 7 25.04 -15.65 7.65
N ALA A 8 24.82 -16.95 7.60
CA ALA A 8 24.39 -17.62 6.37
C ALA A 8 23.07 -16.97 5.93
N LEU A 9 22.99 -16.54 4.66
CA LEU A 9 21.76 -15.94 4.10
C LEU A 9 20.60 -16.92 4.25
N SER A 10 19.49 -16.40 4.69
CA SER A 10 18.23 -17.13 4.87
C SER A 10 17.37 -17.08 3.59
N ALA A 11 16.36 -17.93 3.51
CA ALA A 11 15.33 -17.84 2.45
C ALA A 11 14.63 -16.46 2.46
N ASP A 12 14.48 -15.87 3.65
CA ASP A 12 13.88 -14.53 3.82
C ASP A 12 14.73 -13.42 3.21
N ASP A 13 16.05 -13.51 3.28
CA ASP A 13 16.96 -12.53 2.66
C ASP A 13 16.83 -12.57 1.13
N TRP A 14 16.73 -13.75 0.56
CA TRP A 14 16.47 -13.93 -0.86
C TRP A 14 15.10 -13.38 -1.29
N ALA A 15 14.05 -13.64 -0.51
CA ALA A 15 12.71 -13.13 -0.77
C ALA A 15 12.67 -11.61 -0.68
N GLU A 16 13.41 -11.02 0.27
CA GLU A 16 13.53 -9.57 0.43
C GLU A 16 14.27 -8.93 -0.74
N ALA A 17 15.39 -9.52 -1.18
CA ALA A 17 16.11 -9.07 -2.37
C ALA A 17 15.25 -9.17 -3.64
N ALA A 18 14.48 -10.26 -3.77
CA ALA A 18 13.53 -10.40 -4.88
C ALA A 18 12.45 -9.32 -4.87
N LEU A 19 11.91 -8.95 -3.70
CA LEU A 19 10.95 -7.82 -3.58
C LEU A 19 11.60 -6.48 -3.93
N ALA A 20 12.85 -6.25 -3.54
CA ALA A 20 13.58 -5.06 -3.92
C ALA A 20 13.78 -4.98 -5.44
N ALA A 21 14.15 -6.09 -6.07
CA ALA A 21 14.28 -6.20 -7.52
C ALA A 21 12.94 -5.96 -8.24
N ILE A 22 11.83 -6.50 -7.72
CA ILE A 22 10.48 -6.23 -8.26
C ILE A 22 10.17 -4.74 -8.22
N ALA A 23 10.47 -4.07 -7.11
CA ALA A 23 10.21 -2.63 -6.95
C ALA A 23 11.00 -1.75 -7.91
N GLN A 24 12.19 -2.20 -8.36
CA GLN A 24 13.11 -1.45 -9.22
C GLN A 24 12.97 -1.80 -10.70
N HIS A 25 12.79 -3.08 -10.99
CA HIS A 25 12.90 -3.64 -12.34
C HIS A 25 11.66 -4.43 -12.79
N GLY A 26 10.61 -4.46 -11.96
CA GLY A 26 9.45 -5.31 -12.21
C GLY A 26 9.73 -6.79 -11.95
N ILE A 27 8.78 -7.64 -12.35
CA ILE A 27 8.84 -9.09 -12.13
C ILE A 27 10.06 -9.74 -12.81
N GLU A 28 10.49 -9.18 -13.94
CA GLU A 28 11.66 -9.65 -14.68
C GLU A 28 12.97 -9.43 -13.91
N GLY A 29 12.99 -8.50 -12.97
CA GLY A 29 14.12 -8.28 -12.06
C GLY A 29 14.42 -9.46 -11.12
N VAL A 30 13.46 -10.39 -10.94
CA VAL A 30 13.68 -11.61 -10.16
C VAL A 30 14.50 -12.61 -10.98
N ALA A 31 15.82 -12.40 -11.02
CA ALA A 31 16.76 -13.27 -11.72
C ALA A 31 17.85 -13.76 -10.76
N ILE A 32 18.12 -15.07 -10.78
CA ILE A 32 18.95 -15.73 -9.75
C ILE A 32 20.37 -15.16 -9.71
N GLU A 33 21.00 -14.97 -10.88
CA GLU A 33 22.39 -14.51 -10.94
C GLU A 33 22.60 -13.05 -10.51
N PRO A 34 21.77 -12.09 -10.96
CA PRO A 34 21.78 -10.73 -10.43
C PRO A 34 21.60 -10.66 -8.92
N LEU A 35 20.60 -11.39 -8.39
CA LEU A 35 20.31 -11.43 -6.96
C LEU A 35 21.46 -12.05 -6.15
N ALA A 36 22.07 -13.14 -6.65
CA ALA A 36 23.23 -13.74 -6.00
C ALA A 36 24.41 -12.75 -5.89
N ARG A 37 24.64 -11.96 -6.95
CA ARG A 37 25.68 -10.89 -6.95
C ARG A 37 25.36 -9.79 -5.97
N GLU A 38 24.10 -9.33 -5.94
CA GLU A 38 23.63 -8.29 -5.00
C GLU A 38 23.81 -8.75 -3.54
N LEU A 39 23.46 -10.01 -3.26
CA LEU A 39 23.60 -10.63 -1.95
C LEU A 39 25.06 -11.06 -1.62
N SER A 40 26.01 -10.89 -2.55
CA SER A 40 27.41 -11.29 -2.39
C SER A 40 27.59 -12.78 -2.09
N VAL A 41 26.80 -13.63 -2.74
CA VAL A 41 26.86 -15.10 -2.63
C VAL A 41 26.97 -15.78 -3.98
N THR A 42 27.24 -17.10 -3.96
CA THR A 42 27.27 -17.91 -5.18
C THR A 42 25.85 -18.30 -5.61
N LYS A 43 25.67 -18.56 -6.92
CA LYS A 43 24.43 -19.15 -7.45
C LYS A 43 24.07 -20.47 -6.76
N GLY A 44 25.06 -21.24 -6.31
CA GLY A 44 24.85 -22.48 -5.55
C GLY A 44 24.10 -22.25 -4.24
N SER A 45 24.34 -21.11 -3.57
CA SER A 45 23.64 -20.74 -2.33
C SER A 45 22.12 -20.62 -2.52
N PHE A 46 21.66 -20.18 -3.68
CA PHE A 46 20.24 -20.12 -4.03
C PHE A 46 19.56 -21.48 -3.93
N TYR A 47 20.16 -22.52 -4.48
CA TYR A 47 19.55 -23.85 -4.58
C TYR A 47 19.47 -24.59 -3.22
N TRP A 48 20.09 -24.06 -2.17
CA TRP A 48 19.87 -24.51 -0.80
C TRP A 48 18.51 -24.06 -0.24
N HIS A 49 17.95 -22.97 -0.79
CA HIS A 49 16.72 -22.36 -0.28
C HIS A 49 15.54 -22.55 -1.24
N PHE A 50 15.79 -22.54 -2.55
CA PHE A 50 14.72 -22.55 -3.55
C PHE A 50 15.04 -23.51 -4.70
N ALA A 51 14.04 -24.30 -5.10
CA ALA A 51 14.18 -25.23 -6.22
C ALA A 51 14.37 -24.52 -7.57
N ASN A 52 13.72 -23.36 -7.75
CA ASN A 52 13.73 -22.59 -8.99
C ASN A 52 13.30 -21.12 -8.74
N ARG A 53 13.34 -20.31 -9.82
CA ARG A 53 12.93 -18.89 -9.80
C ARG A 53 11.48 -18.70 -9.31
N ASP A 54 10.56 -19.59 -9.70
CA ASP A 54 9.15 -19.45 -9.35
C ASP A 54 8.91 -19.70 -7.85
N ALA A 55 9.69 -20.60 -7.24
CA ALA A 55 9.67 -20.79 -5.79
C ALA A 55 10.14 -19.53 -5.04
N LEU A 56 11.18 -18.84 -5.53
CA LEU A 56 11.61 -17.56 -4.99
C LEU A 56 10.56 -16.47 -5.21
N LEU A 57 10.00 -16.38 -6.41
CA LEU A 57 8.93 -15.41 -6.71
C LEU A 57 7.74 -15.63 -5.79
N LYS A 58 7.34 -16.89 -5.56
CA LYS A 58 6.28 -17.21 -4.61
C LYS A 58 6.62 -16.73 -3.20
N ALA A 59 7.79 -17.02 -2.69
CA ALA A 59 8.23 -16.56 -1.36
C ALA A 59 8.26 -15.03 -1.24
N ALA A 60 8.70 -14.33 -2.28
CA ALA A 60 8.64 -12.87 -2.34
C ALA A 60 7.19 -12.35 -2.30
N LEU A 61 6.28 -12.97 -3.04
CA LEU A 61 4.86 -12.60 -3.04
C LEU A 61 4.18 -12.91 -1.69
N ASP A 62 4.48 -14.05 -1.05
CA ASP A 62 4.01 -14.37 0.30
C ASP A 62 4.45 -13.28 1.31
N ARG A 63 5.72 -12.85 1.23
CA ARG A 63 6.26 -11.79 2.08
C ARG A 63 5.62 -10.43 1.80
N TRP A 64 5.38 -10.11 0.53
CA TRP A 64 4.67 -8.90 0.14
C TRP A 64 3.24 -8.86 0.70
N GLU A 65 2.50 -9.95 0.57
CA GLU A 65 1.14 -10.06 1.10
C GLU A 65 1.14 -9.88 2.62
N ALA A 66 2.02 -10.59 3.33
CA ALA A 66 2.12 -10.51 4.79
C ALA A 66 2.42 -9.08 5.26
N ARG A 67 3.45 -8.42 4.71
CA ARG A 67 3.91 -7.11 5.20
C ARG A 67 3.05 -5.94 4.73
N GLU A 68 2.66 -5.95 3.45
CA GLU A 68 2.00 -4.80 2.83
C GLU A 68 0.46 -4.93 2.82
N THR A 69 -0.05 -6.03 3.36
CA THR A 69 -1.49 -6.24 3.52
C THR A 69 -1.82 -6.69 4.93
N ASP A 70 -1.38 -7.88 5.35
CA ASP A 70 -1.81 -8.47 6.62
C ASP A 70 -1.38 -7.63 7.81
N ASP A 71 -0.11 -7.23 7.89
CA ASP A 71 0.41 -6.39 8.96
C ASP A 71 -0.23 -5.00 8.95
N VAL A 72 -0.48 -4.41 7.77
CA VAL A 72 -1.14 -3.11 7.65
C VAL A 72 -2.57 -3.20 8.15
N LEU A 73 -3.35 -4.17 7.67
CA LEU A 73 -4.73 -4.35 8.07
C LEU A 73 -4.84 -4.67 9.57
N ALA A 74 -3.93 -5.50 10.11
CA ALA A 74 -3.89 -5.82 11.54
C ALA A 74 -3.61 -4.57 12.40
N ARG A 75 -2.67 -3.70 12.00
CA ARG A 75 -2.41 -2.43 12.70
C ARG A 75 -3.59 -1.48 12.64
N VAL A 76 -4.23 -1.37 11.49
CA VAL A 76 -5.42 -0.51 11.32
C VAL A 76 -6.61 -1.04 12.11
N ALA A 77 -6.78 -2.36 12.18
CA ALA A 77 -7.87 -3.00 12.92
C ALA A 77 -7.81 -2.78 14.44
N GLN A 78 -6.64 -2.39 14.99
CA GLN A 78 -6.51 -2.03 16.41
C GLN A 78 -7.27 -0.75 16.76
N GLU A 79 -7.55 0.10 15.77
CA GLU A 79 -8.40 1.27 15.96
C GLU A 79 -9.85 0.84 16.05
N THR A 80 -10.51 1.18 17.17
CA THR A 80 -11.89 0.75 17.46
C THR A 80 -12.94 1.68 16.89
N ASP A 81 -12.62 2.98 16.75
CA ASP A 81 -13.51 3.95 16.10
C ASP A 81 -13.47 3.76 14.58
N PRO A 82 -14.58 3.41 13.93
CA PRO A 82 -14.60 3.15 12.48
C PRO A 82 -14.15 4.34 11.64
N LYS A 83 -14.42 5.57 12.08
CA LYS A 83 -13.98 6.79 11.40
C LYS A 83 -12.47 6.96 11.47
N LEU A 84 -11.90 6.81 12.67
CA LEU A 84 -10.45 6.88 12.88
C LEU A 84 -9.75 5.73 12.17
N ARG A 85 -10.39 4.56 12.09
CA ARG A 85 -9.88 3.40 11.34
C ARG A 85 -9.71 3.71 9.86
N ILE A 86 -10.69 4.35 9.21
CA ILE A 86 -10.59 4.78 7.81
C ILE A 86 -9.46 5.82 7.66
N GLN A 87 -9.38 6.80 8.55
CA GLN A 87 -8.34 7.83 8.50
C GLN A 87 -6.93 7.23 8.67
N ARG A 88 -6.79 6.29 9.60
CA ARG A 88 -5.53 5.56 9.82
C ARG A 88 -5.14 4.75 8.59
N LEU A 89 -6.09 4.04 7.97
CA LEU A 89 -5.83 3.31 6.73
C LEU A 89 -5.31 4.24 5.63
N ILE A 90 -5.97 5.38 5.40
CA ILE A 90 -5.54 6.37 4.39
C ILE A 90 -4.11 6.84 4.67
N THR A 91 -3.77 7.11 5.91
CA THR A 91 -2.42 7.53 6.31
C THR A 91 -1.39 6.43 6.04
N GLU A 92 -1.62 5.21 6.53
CA GLU A 92 -0.71 4.06 6.40
C GLU A 92 -0.37 3.76 4.93
N VAL A 93 -1.39 3.70 4.05
CA VAL A 93 -1.17 3.33 2.64
C VAL A 93 -0.51 4.44 1.82
N ASN A 94 -0.56 5.70 2.26
CA ASN A 94 0.05 6.81 1.54
C ASN A 94 1.51 7.08 1.96
N THR A 95 1.98 6.55 3.09
CA THR A 95 3.32 6.83 3.61
C THR A 95 4.40 5.92 3.03
N SER A 96 4.08 4.70 2.59
CA SER A 96 5.07 3.73 2.08
C SER A 96 5.34 3.88 0.59
N LYS A 97 6.46 4.54 0.23
CA LYS A 97 6.93 4.62 -1.16
C LYS A 97 7.28 3.24 -1.75
N ARG A 98 7.85 2.35 -0.93
CA ARG A 98 8.25 1.01 -1.36
C ARG A 98 7.04 0.14 -1.69
N ALA A 99 6.04 0.09 -0.79
CA ALA A 99 4.79 -0.64 -1.02
C ALA A 99 4.12 -0.22 -2.33
N SER A 100 4.09 1.09 -2.59
CA SER A 100 3.54 1.66 -3.81
C SER A 100 4.25 1.15 -5.07
N ARG A 101 5.59 1.11 -5.08
CA ARG A 101 6.38 0.63 -6.22
C ARG A 101 6.16 -0.86 -6.47
N ILE A 102 6.19 -1.68 -5.42
CA ILE A 102 5.96 -3.13 -5.53
C ILE A 102 4.57 -3.39 -6.12
N TYR A 103 3.52 -2.77 -5.54
CA TYR A 103 2.16 -2.97 -6.04
C TYR A 103 2.03 -2.56 -7.52
N THR A 104 2.58 -1.42 -7.90
CA THR A 104 2.56 -0.93 -9.29
C THR A 104 3.26 -1.92 -10.24
N ALA A 105 4.41 -2.45 -9.85
CA ALA A 105 5.14 -3.44 -10.64
C ALA A 105 4.36 -4.77 -10.78
N LEU A 106 3.71 -5.23 -9.71
CA LEU A 106 2.90 -6.44 -9.72
C LEU A 106 1.57 -6.26 -10.47
N SER A 107 1.08 -5.04 -10.63
CA SER A 107 -0.20 -4.71 -11.29
C SER A 107 -0.05 -4.46 -12.80
N SER A 108 1.11 -4.72 -13.40
CA SER A 108 1.33 -4.58 -14.84
C SER A 108 0.35 -5.44 -15.67
N ALA A 109 0.07 -5.02 -16.90
CA ALA A 109 -0.89 -5.70 -17.78
C ALA A 109 -0.44 -7.13 -18.15
N SER A 110 0.86 -7.31 -18.37
CA SER A 110 1.45 -8.63 -18.68
C SER A 110 2.10 -9.21 -17.44
N LYS A 111 1.40 -10.09 -16.73
CA LYS A 111 1.89 -10.73 -15.50
C LYS A 111 1.64 -12.23 -15.52
N PRO A 112 2.58 -13.03 -14.95
CA PRO A 112 2.41 -14.47 -14.78
C PRO A 112 1.13 -14.82 -14.00
N ALA A 113 0.59 -16.01 -14.24
CA ALA A 113 -0.62 -16.50 -13.55
C ALA A 113 -0.48 -16.42 -12.02
N LEU A 114 0.66 -16.85 -11.48
CA LEU A 114 0.98 -16.78 -10.06
C LEU A 114 0.83 -15.34 -9.50
N VAL A 115 1.40 -14.35 -10.17
CA VAL A 115 1.31 -12.93 -9.74
C VAL A 115 -0.13 -12.43 -9.80
N ARG A 116 -0.89 -12.84 -10.81
CA ARG A 116 -2.31 -12.47 -10.96
C ARG A 116 -3.14 -12.98 -9.79
N GLU A 117 -2.95 -14.23 -9.38
CA GLU A 117 -3.63 -14.83 -8.24
C GLU A 117 -3.37 -14.05 -6.94
N TYR A 118 -2.11 -13.67 -6.69
CA TYR A 118 -1.75 -12.86 -5.51
C TYR A 118 -2.38 -11.47 -5.56
N VAL A 119 -2.27 -10.77 -6.69
CA VAL A 119 -2.84 -9.42 -6.83
C VAL A 119 -4.36 -9.44 -6.66
N GLU A 120 -5.05 -10.44 -7.23
CA GLU A 120 -6.49 -10.59 -7.07
C GLU A 120 -6.86 -10.85 -5.60
N ARG A 121 -6.22 -11.82 -4.95
CA ARG A 121 -6.47 -12.18 -3.55
C ARG A 121 -6.23 -11.00 -2.61
N VAL A 122 -5.10 -10.32 -2.76
CA VAL A 122 -4.74 -9.13 -1.99
C VAL A 122 -5.73 -7.98 -2.21
N SER A 123 -6.12 -7.73 -3.46
CA SER A 123 -7.07 -6.66 -3.79
C SER A 123 -8.44 -6.94 -3.19
N ARG A 124 -8.92 -8.19 -3.26
CA ARG A 124 -10.18 -8.60 -2.65
C ARG A 124 -10.14 -8.41 -1.14
N ARG A 125 -9.10 -8.90 -0.48
CA ARG A 125 -8.94 -8.79 0.98
C ARG A 125 -8.89 -7.34 1.46
N ARG A 126 -8.19 -6.46 0.73
CA ARG A 126 -8.15 -5.02 1.03
C ARG A 126 -9.52 -4.38 0.86
N LEU A 127 -10.22 -4.69 -0.23
CA LEU A 127 -11.56 -4.16 -0.49
C LEU A 127 -12.56 -4.60 0.59
N ASP A 128 -12.55 -5.88 0.97
CA ASP A 128 -13.42 -6.41 2.01
C ASP A 128 -13.17 -5.70 3.36
N PHE A 129 -11.92 -5.50 3.73
CA PHE A 129 -11.57 -4.74 4.94
C PHE A 129 -12.09 -3.29 4.90
N ILE A 130 -12.00 -2.62 3.74
CA ILE A 130 -12.53 -1.26 3.59
C ILE A 130 -14.06 -1.26 3.70
N ILE A 131 -14.74 -2.27 3.13
CA ILE A 131 -16.19 -2.44 3.27
C ILE A 131 -16.57 -2.56 4.75
N ASP A 132 -15.84 -3.38 5.52
CA ASP A 132 -16.07 -3.55 6.97
C ASP A 132 -15.86 -2.25 7.74
N CYS A 133 -14.87 -1.44 7.36
CA CYS A 133 -14.67 -0.12 7.97
C CYS A 133 -15.88 0.80 7.75
N TYR A 134 -16.43 0.86 6.54
CA TYR A 134 -17.61 1.68 6.25
C TYR A 134 -18.90 1.10 6.86
N ALA A 135 -19.07 -0.21 6.87
CA ALA A 135 -20.18 -0.86 7.58
C ALA A 135 -20.15 -0.54 9.08
N GLY A 136 -18.97 -0.46 9.67
CA GLY A 136 -18.78 -0.06 11.07
C GLY A 136 -19.26 1.37 11.40
N LEU A 137 -19.39 2.25 10.40
CA LEU A 137 -20.04 3.56 10.54
C LEU A 137 -21.58 3.48 10.60
N GLY A 138 -22.16 2.28 10.60
CA GLY A 138 -23.62 2.07 10.57
C GLY A 138 -24.23 2.12 9.16
N MET A 139 -23.40 2.07 8.11
CA MET A 139 -23.88 2.10 6.74
C MET A 139 -24.45 0.74 6.32
N HIS A 140 -25.53 0.78 5.51
CA HIS A 140 -26.00 -0.42 4.83
C HIS A 140 -24.91 -0.98 3.88
N LEU A 141 -24.83 -2.30 3.74
CA LEU A 141 -23.75 -2.98 3.00
C LEU A 141 -23.53 -2.45 1.58
N ASP A 142 -24.60 -2.15 0.84
CA ASP A 142 -24.50 -1.60 -0.53
C ASP A 142 -23.87 -0.20 -0.54
N ALA A 143 -24.17 0.62 0.46
CA ALA A 143 -23.56 1.93 0.61
C ALA A 143 -22.10 1.80 1.01
N ALA A 144 -21.79 0.95 1.99
CA ALA A 144 -20.42 0.64 2.42
C ALA A 144 -19.56 0.15 1.25
N ARG A 145 -20.10 -0.73 0.39
CA ARG A 145 -19.42 -1.23 -0.81
C ARG A 145 -19.12 -0.11 -1.80
N ARG A 146 -20.05 0.81 -2.06
CA ARG A 146 -19.81 1.95 -2.97
C ARG A 146 -18.69 2.86 -2.44
N TRP A 147 -18.72 3.19 -1.16
CA TRP A 147 -17.67 3.99 -0.52
C TRP A 147 -16.31 3.28 -0.53
N ALA A 148 -16.30 1.98 -0.27
CA ALA A 148 -15.08 1.18 -0.31
C ALA A 148 -14.48 1.13 -1.73
N LEU A 149 -15.30 0.93 -2.76
CA LEU A 149 -14.85 0.98 -4.16
C LEU A 149 -14.27 2.35 -4.51
N GLN A 150 -14.91 3.44 -4.09
CA GLN A 150 -14.40 4.80 -4.31
C GLN A 150 -13.05 4.99 -3.62
N THR A 151 -12.92 4.62 -2.34
CA THR A 151 -11.68 4.72 -1.57
C THR A 151 -10.56 3.91 -2.20
N TYR A 152 -10.85 2.67 -2.61
CA TYR A 152 -9.86 1.82 -3.24
C TYR A 152 -9.46 2.32 -4.64
N SER A 153 -10.40 2.89 -5.40
CA SER A 153 -10.12 3.52 -6.70
C SER A 153 -9.23 4.74 -6.56
N VAL A 154 -9.45 5.59 -5.55
CA VAL A 154 -8.57 6.74 -5.25
C VAL A 154 -7.16 6.26 -4.92
N PHE A 155 -7.03 5.22 -4.11
CA PHE A 155 -5.71 4.62 -3.81
C PHE A 155 -5.02 4.13 -5.09
N LEU A 156 -5.68 3.33 -5.93
CA LEU A 156 -5.12 2.83 -7.18
C LEU A 156 -4.76 3.96 -8.15
N GLY A 157 -5.63 4.95 -8.28
CA GLY A 157 -5.38 6.14 -9.10
C GLY A 157 -4.17 6.93 -8.62
N SER A 158 -3.99 7.07 -7.31
CA SER A 158 -2.82 7.74 -6.74
C SER A 158 -1.51 7.02 -7.03
N LEU A 159 -1.51 5.68 -7.06
CA LEU A 159 -0.33 4.90 -7.48
C LEU A 159 0.01 5.12 -8.95
N GLN A 160 -1.01 5.21 -9.79
CA GLN A 160 -0.86 5.48 -11.23
C GLN A 160 -0.27 6.88 -11.48
N ILE A 161 -0.81 7.90 -10.82
CA ILE A 161 -0.33 9.29 -10.95
C ILE A 161 1.11 9.41 -10.48
N ARG A 162 1.47 8.82 -9.35
CA ARG A 162 2.86 8.81 -8.84
C ARG A 162 3.85 8.20 -9.84
N ARG A 163 3.42 7.22 -10.62
CA ARG A 163 4.24 6.58 -11.64
C ARG A 163 4.36 7.42 -12.91
N ASP A 164 3.24 7.91 -13.40
CA ASP A 164 3.15 8.52 -14.71
C ASP A 164 3.46 10.02 -14.71
N LEU A 165 3.18 10.68 -13.57
CA LEU A 165 3.35 12.12 -13.37
C LEU A 165 4.04 12.39 -12.02
N PRO A 166 5.28 11.92 -11.82
CA PRO A 166 5.96 12.01 -10.52
C PRO A 166 6.14 13.45 -10.02
N ASP A 167 6.27 14.41 -10.93
CA ASP A 167 6.47 15.83 -10.61
C ASP A 167 5.17 16.51 -10.11
N GLU A 168 4.00 15.96 -10.47
CA GLU A 168 2.70 16.44 -9.99
C GLU A 168 2.33 15.88 -8.60
N TRP A 169 3.07 14.88 -8.13
CA TRP A 169 2.81 14.26 -6.84
C TRP A 169 3.66 14.90 -5.76
N PRO A 170 3.05 15.46 -4.69
CA PRO A 170 3.83 16.11 -3.63
C PRO A 170 4.78 15.10 -2.96
N ALA A 171 6.02 15.52 -2.73
CA ALA A 171 7.00 14.73 -2.00
C ALA A 171 6.52 14.48 -0.56
N SER A 172 6.88 13.31 0.00
CA SER A 172 6.37 12.91 1.33
C SER A 172 6.85 13.80 2.48
N ASP A 173 7.88 14.59 2.26
CA ASP A 173 8.45 15.60 3.16
C ASP A 173 7.96 17.02 2.85
N ASP A 174 7.16 17.21 1.79
CA ASP A 174 6.53 18.47 1.46
C ASP A 174 5.27 18.69 2.32
N PRO A 175 5.06 19.87 2.91
CA PRO A 175 3.81 20.22 3.58
C PRO A 175 2.56 19.97 2.75
N ALA A 176 2.61 20.16 1.43
CA ALA A 176 1.52 19.88 0.50
C ALA A 176 1.07 18.41 0.53
N PHE A 177 2.00 17.47 0.82
CA PHE A 177 1.63 16.07 0.99
C PHE A 177 0.73 15.84 2.21
N ALA A 178 1.07 16.46 3.34
CA ALA A 178 0.25 16.36 4.56
C ALA A 178 -1.15 16.99 4.34
N GLU A 179 -1.22 18.09 3.60
CA GLU A 179 -2.49 18.72 3.23
C GLU A 179 -3.32 17.82 2.32
N TYR A 180 -2.69 17.20 1.33
CA TYR A 180 -3.36 16.25 0.45
C TYR A 180 -3.90 15.03 1.21
N VAL A 181 -3.12 14.42 2.09
CA VAL A 181 -3.57 13.29 2.93
C VAL A 181 -4.74 13.72 3.82
N ARG A 182 -4.68 14.93 4.41
CA ARG A 182 -5.79 15.47 5.20
C ARG A 182 -7.05 15.68 4.35
N PHE A 183 -6.90 16.19 3.14
CA PHE A 183 -8.00 16.32 2.18
C PHE A 183 -8.63 14.96 1.87
N LEU A 184 -7.82 13.91 1.63
CA LEU A 184 -8.31 12.56 1.42
C LEU A 184 -9.08 12.02 2.64
N MET A 185 -8.56 12.22 3.86
CA MET A 185 -9.22 11.77 5.09
C MET A 185 -10.61 12.40 5.28
N ILE A 186 -10.83 13.61 4.78
CA ILE A 186 -12.13 14.29 4.86
C ILE A 186 -13.02 13.87 3.68
N SER A 187 -12.49 13.86 2.46
CA SER A 187 -13.27 13.62 1.25
C SER A 187 -13.76 12.17 1.12
N LEU A 188 -13.01 11.22 1.67
CA LEU A 188 -13.36 9.79 1.70
C LEU A 188 -14.21 9.38 2.92
N LEU A 189 -14.64 10.33 3.76
CA LEU A 189 -15.65 10.08 4.77
C LEU A 189 -17.04 10.44 4.23
N PRO A 190 -18.07 9.64 4.53
CA PRO A 190 -19.46 9.99 4.27
C PRO A 190 -19.81 11.35 4.90
N PRO A 191 -20.70 12.17 4.30
CA PRO A 191 -21.02 13.50 4.80
C PRO A 191 -21.40 13.52 6.29
N GLU A 192 -22.13 12.50 6.75
CA GLU A 192 -22.61 12.36 8.13
C GLU A 192 -21.46 12.08 9.12
N ALA A 193 -20.37 11.51 8.64
CA ALA A 193 -19.18 11.20 9.45
C ALA A 193 -18.10 12.30 9.39
N ARG A 194 -18.29 13.32 8.56
CA ARG A 194 -17.32 14.45 8.44
C ARG A 194 -17.35 15.30 9.70
N PRO A 195 -16.22 15.89 10.11
CA PRO A 195 -16.23 16.91 11.15
C PRO A 195 -17.10 18.08 10.68
N VAL A 196 -17.98 18.57 11.55
CA VAL A 196 -18.71 19.80 11.26
C VAL A 196 -17.68 20.90 11.06
N ALA A 197 -17.63 21.45 9.86
CA ALA A 197 -16.80 22.61 9.61
C ALA A 197 -17.30 23.73 10.54
N GLN A 198 -16.44 24.18 11.44
CA GLN A 198 -16.67 25.46 12.14
C GLN A 198 -16.53 26.54 11.05
N ASP A 199 -17.64 26.87 10.42
CA ASP A 199 -17.71 27.78 9.29
C ASP A 199 -17.57 29.24 9.81
N THR A 200 -16.33 29.59 10.09
CA THR A 200 -15.96 30.98 10.48
C THR A 200 -16.03 31.95 9.31
N ARG A 201 -16.26 31.50 8.09
CA ARG A 201 -16.29 32.36 6.90
C ARG A 201 -17.70 32.84 6.51
N TYR A 202 -18.73 32.07 6.80
CA TYR A 202 -20.12 32.46 6.45
C TYR A 202 -20.76 33.42 7.45
N GLN A 203 -20.28 33.52 8.69
CA GLN A 203 -20.81 34.47 9.67
C GLN A 203 -20.42 35.94 9.41
N ARG A 204 -19.45 36.20 8.53
CA ARG A 204 -19.00 37.57 8.24
C ARG A 204 -19.85 38.28 7.19
N VAL A 205 -20.57 37.56 6.33
CA VAL A 205 -21.40 38.16 5.25
C VAL A 205 -22.81 38.51 5.76
N ALA A 206 -23.29 37.80 6.78
CA ALA A 206 -24.65 38.08 7.32
C ALA A 206 -24.73 39.29 8.26
N ARG A 207 -23.58 39.88 8.67
CA ARG A 207 -23.55 41.04 9.58
C ARG A 207 -23.31 42.40 8.90
N THR A 208 -23.12 42.43 7.60
CA THR A 208 -22.90 43.70 6.87
C THR A 208 -24.07 44.08 5.92
N GLY A 209 -25.23 43.47 6.11
CA GLY A 209 -26.43 43.69 5.26
C GLY A 209 -27.61 44.37 5.97
N THR A 210 -27.35 45.27 6.94
CA THR A 210 -28.42 46.12 7.51
C THR A 210 -27.78 47.46 7.90
N SER A 211 -27.80 48.40 6.98
CA SER A 211 -27.91 49.84 7.19
C SER A 211 -28.41 50.47 5.93
#